data_07d28aac6d766e0b9cfbb12a3f84db28
#
_entry.id   07d28aac6d766e0b9cfbb12a3f84db28
#
_cell.length_a   1.000
_cell.length_b   1.000
_cell.length_c   1.000
_cell.angle_alpha   90.00
_cell.angle_beta   90.00
_cell.angle_gamma   90.00
#
_symmetry.space_group_name_H-M   'P 1'
#
loop_
_entity.id
_entity.type
_entity.pdbx_description
1 polymer ?
#
loop_
_entity_poly.entity_id
_entity_poly.type
_entity_poly.pdbx_seq_one_letter_code
_entity_poly.pdbx_strand_id
1 'polypeptide(L)'
;SFADRRGFGGIHAHELAHQWFGDLVTPKWWDDIWLNESFANWMGFKAGNAWQPALRFDVVPALQTPAAMELDSRIAARQIRQPVDLNADIGSAFDAITYLKGGAVLGMFESWLGEDGFRAGIRTHMERFPHGVADVEDFMASLAKGSGRPDVIPAFRSFIDQPGVPLVTARLACGGGTATLVV
;
A
#
# COMPACT_ATOMS: atom_id res chain seq x y z
N SER A 1 -6.87 -27.90 -1.05
CA SER A 1 -5.53 -27.71 -1.64
C SER A 1 -4.70 -26.71 -0.84
N PHE A 2 -3.42 -26.55 -1.17
CA PHE A 2 -2.54 -25.51 -0.61
C PHE A 2 -3.04 -24.11 -0.98
N ALA A 3 -3.46 -23.94 -2.23
CA ALA A 3 -4.00 -22.66 -2.72
C ALA A 3 -5.28 -22.25 -1.97
N ASP A 4 -6.16 -23.20 -1.67
CA ASP A 4 -7.40 -22.92 -0.94
C ASP A 4 -7.11 -22.45 0.49
N ARG A 5 -6.15 -23.09 1.17
CA ARG A 5 -5.74 -22.70 2.52
C ARG A 5 -5.13 -21.30 2.55
N ARG A 6 -4.28 -20.98 1.57
CA ARG A 6 -3.69 -19.64 1.44
C ARG A 6 -4.76 -18.60 1.14
N GLY A 7 -5.67 -18.86 0.19
CA GLY A 7 -6.78 -17.97 -0.12
C GLY A 7 -7.66 -17.69 1.08
N PHE A 8 -8.11 -18.73 1.76
CA PHE A 8 -8.93 -18.62 2.96
C PHE A 8 -8.22 -17.86 4.09
N GLY A 9 -6.97 -18.23 4.40
CA GLY A 9 -6.18 -17.56 5.43
C GLY A 9 -5.89 -16.08 5.10
N GLY A 10 -5.68 -15.76 3.81
CA GLY A 10 -5.48 -14.40 3.34
C GLY A 10 -6.71 -13.51 3.55
N ILE A 11 -7.90 -14.02 3.21
CA ILE A 11 -9.15 -13.30 3.44
C ILE A 11 -9.34 -13.06 4.94
N HIS A 12 -9.19 -14.08 5.79
CA HIS A 12 -9.35 -13.91 7.24
C HIS A 12 -8.36 -12.91 7.83
N ALA A 13 -7.10 -12.96 7.40
CA ALA A 13 -6.08 -12.03 7.89
C ALA A 13 -6.36 -10.59 7.40
N HIS A 14 -6.91 -10.41 6.21
CA HIS A 14 -7.38 -9.13 5.68
C HIS A 14 -8.52 -8.57 6.56
N GLU A 15 -9.58 -9.35 6.76
CA GLU A 15 -10.72 -8.90 7.57
C GLU A 15 -10.32 -8.60 9.03
N LEU A 16 -9.41 -9.38 9.60
CA LEU A 16 -8.88 -9.08 10.94
C LEU A 16 -8.06 -7.80 10.99
N ALA A 17 -7.36 -7.45 9.91
CA ALA A 17 -6.58 -6.21 9.84
C ALA A 17 -7.47 -4.97 9.87
N HIS A 18 -8.72 -5.06 9.41
CA HIS A 18 -9.70 -3.99 9.51
C HIS A 18 -10.01 -3.55 10.94
N GLN A 19 -9.71 -4.37 11.97
CA GLN A 19 -9.80 -3.97 13.37
C GLN A 19 -8.95 -2.73 13.69
N TRP A 20 -7.84 -2.51 12.94
CA TRP A 20 -6.99 -1.32 13.07
C TRP A 20 -7.31 -0.29 12.00
N PHE A 21 -7.34 -0.71 10.73
CA PHE A 21 -7.65 0.14 9.58
C PHE A 21 -9.08 -0.11 9.11
N GLY A 22 -9.99 0.72 9.58
CA GLY A 22 -11.42 0.63 9.38
C GLY A 22 -12.16 0.87 10.70
N ASP A 23 -11.90 0.04 11.71
CA ASP A 23 -12.62 0.08 12.99
C ASP A 23 -11.96 1.03 14.00
N LEU A 24 -10.66 0.85 14.29
CA LEU A 24 -9.96 1.72 15.24
C LEU A 24 -9.75 3.13 14.67
N VAL A 25 -9.30 3.21 13.42
CA VAL A 25 -9.17 4.46 12.67
C VAL A 25 -9.93 4.33 11.37
N THR A 26 -10.99 5.08 11.22
CA THR A 26 -11.87 5.03 10.04
C THR A 26 -11.45 6.09 9.00
N PRO A 27 -11.42 5.80 7.70
CA PRO A 27 -11.25 6.83 6.68
C PRO A 27 -12.32 7.89 6.77
N LYS A 28 -11.95 9.15 6.63
CA LYS A 28 -12.85 10.31 6.75
C LYS A 28 -13.93 10.32 5.67
N TRP A 29 -13.59 9.85 4.49
CA TRP A 29 -14.48 9.69 3.35
C TRP A 29 -13.97 8.60 2.39
N TRP A 30 -14.78 8.24 1.43
CA TRP A 30 -14.52 7.19 0.45
C TRP A 30 -13.32 7.45 -0.47
N ASP A 31 -12.87 8.70 -0.61
CA ASP A 31 -11.64 9.04 -1.33
C ASP A 31 -10.42 8.29 -0.79
N ASP A 32 -10.44 8.04 0.51
CA ASP A 32 -9.36 7.41 1.26
C ASP A 32 -9.65 5.95 1.63
N ILE A 33 -10.64 5.30 0.97
CA ILE A 33 -10.96 3.88 1.22
C ILE A 33 -9.75 2.96 0.94
N TRP A 34 -8.83 3.39 0.09
CA TRP A 34 -7.58 2.68 -0.15
C TRP A 34 -6.73 2.54 1.12
N LEU A 35 -6.75 3.51 2.05
CA LEU A 35 -6.07 3.39 3.35
C LEU A 35 -6.61 2.21 4.16
N ASN A 36 -7.88 1.90 4.01
CA ASN A 36 -8.51 0.76 4.63
C ASN A 36 -8.08 -0.54 3.93
N GLU A 37 -8.37 -0.65 2.66
CA GLU A 37 -8.24 -1.89 1.89
C GLU A 37 -6.78 -2.27 1.57
N SER A 38 -5.96 -1.28 1.21
CA SER A 38 -4.54 -1.51 0.97
C SER A 38 -3.80 -1.96 2.22
N PHE A 39 -4.13 -1.34 3.37
CA PHE A 39 -3.55 -1.73 4.65
C PHE A 39 -4.01 -3.11 5.09
N ALA A 40 -5.29 -3.43 4.93
CA ALA A 40 -5.81 -4.76 5.25
C ALA A 40 -5.08 -5.84 4.42
N ASN A 41 -4.83 -5.59 3.14
CA ASN A 41 -4.02 -6.48 2.31
C ASN A 41 -2.57 -6.58 2.80
N TRP A 42 -1.88 -5.44 2.98
CA TRP A 42 -0.49 -5.41 3.40
C TRP A 42 -0.29 -6.09 4.75
N MET A 43 -1.08 -5.74 5.75
CA MET A 43 -1.02 -6.30 7.10
C MET A 43 -1.45 -7.76 7.11
N GLY A 44 -2.49 -8.10 6.37
CA GLY A 44 -3.00 -9.46 6.27
C GLY A 44 -1.97 -10.44 5.71
N PHE A 45 -1.21 -10.05 4.69
CA PHE A 45 -0.12 -10.88 4.16
C PHE A 45 1.02 -11.06 5.17
N LYS A 46 1.40 -10.01 5.89
CA LYS A 46 2.43 -10.09 6.94
C LYS A 46 1.97 -11.00 8.10
N ALA A 47 0.75 -10.78 8.59
CA ALA A 47 0.16 -11.60 9.66
C ALA A 47 -0.01 -13.06 9.23
N GLY A 48 -0.52 -13.30 8.03
CA GLY A 48 -0.66 -14.63 7.46
C GLY A 48 0.67 -15.37 7.33
N ASN A 49 1.72 -14.67 6.89
CA ASN A 49 3.06 -15.25 6.79
C ASN A 49 3.67 -15.56 8.16
N ALA A 50 3.45 -14.71 9.16
CA ALA A 50 3.88 -14.95 10.53
C ALA A 50 3.13 -16.12 11.18
N TRP A 51 1.83 -16.24 10.91
CA TRP A 51 1.00 -17.34 11.42
C TRP A 51 1.34 -18.68 10.80
N GLN A 52 1.50 -18.74 9.47
CA GLN A 52 1.74 -19.99 8.74
C GLN A 52 2.73 -19.77 7.59
N PRO A 53 4.04 -19.70 7.87
CA PRO A 53 5.07 -19.41 6.85
C PRO A 53 5.06 -20.38 5.67
N ALA A 54 4.67 -21.64 5.90
CA ALA A 54 4.57 -22.66 4.85
C ALA A 54 3.58 -22.29 3.73
N LEU A 55 2.60 -21.41 4.01
CA LEU A 55 1.64 -20.93 3.00
C LEU A 55 2.21 -19.82 2.11
N ARG A 56 3.38 -19.27 2.43
CA ARG A 56 4.11 -18.32 1.61
C ARG A 56 3.26 -17.09 1.24
N PHE A 57 2.70 -16.43 2.24
CA PHE A 57 1.99 -15.14 2.04
C PHE A 57 2.94 -14.03 1.59
N ASP A 58 4.22 -14.15 1.90
CA ASP A 58 5.29 -13.22 1.51
C ASP A 58 5.44 -13.04 0.00
N VAL A 59 5.07 -14.05 -0.80
CA VAL A 59 5.15 -13.97 -2.27
C VAL A 59 3.87 -13.42 -2.92
N VAL A 60 2.76 -13.31 -2.19
CA VAL A 60 1.47 -12.90 -2.77
C VAL A 60 1.53 -11.51 -3.39
N PRO A 61 2.10 -10.48 -2.74
CA PRO A 61 2.23 -9.16 -3.34
C PRO A 61 2.96 -9.19 -4.69
N ALA A 62 4.08 -9.92 -4.78
CA ALA A 62 4.83 -10.04 -6.02
C ALA A 62 4.06 -10.74 -7.15
N LEU A 63 3.17 -11.67 -6.81
CA LEU A 63 2.30 -12.35 -7.78
C LEU A 63 1.13 -11.47 -8.25
N GLN A 64 0.66 -10.56 -7.42
CA GLN A 64 -0.49 -9.69 -7.71
C GLN A 64 -0.10 -8.36 -8.36
N THR A 65 1.10 -7.85 -8.08
CA THR A 65 1.59 -6.57 -8.61
C THR A 65 1.54 -6.48 -10.15
N PRO A 66 1.88 -7.50 -10.95
CA PRO A 66 1.78 -7.42 -12.39
C PRO A 66 0.37 -7.14 -12.91
N ALA A 67 -0.66 -7.68 -12.25
CA ALA A 67 -2.06 -7.42 -12.62
C ALA A 67 -2.46 -5.96 -12.34
N ALA A 68 -1.99 -5.40 -11.22
CA ALA A 68 -2.18 -3.99 -10.93
C ALA A 68 -1.47 -3.09 -11.94
N MET A 69 -0.22 -3.42 -12.31
CA MET A 69 0.56 -2.68 -13.30
C MET A 69 -0.10 -2.71 -14.69
N GLU A 70 -0.67 -3.83 -15.09
CA GLU A 70 -1.40 -3.93 -16.36
C GLU A 70 -2.60 -2.98 -16.41
N LEU A 71 -3.37 -2.91 -15.33
CA LEU A 71 -4.50 -1.99 -15.23
C LEU A 71 -4.05 -0.53 -15.19
N ASP A 72 -3.01 -0.25 -14.42
CA ASP A 72 -2.48 1.09 -14.20
C ASP A 72 -1.71 1.66 -15.42
N SER A 73 -1.30 0.81 -16.34
CA SER A 73 -0.66 1.23 -17.60
C SER A 73 -1.64 1.72 -18.68
N ARG A 74 -2.96 1.57 -18.45
CA ARG A 74 -3.99 1.95 -19.42
C ARG A 74 -4.21 3.47 -19.39
N ILE A 75 -4.59 4.04 -20.53
CA ILE A 75 -4.92 5.47 -20.65
C ILE A 75 -6.06 5.87 -19.69
N ALA A 76 -6.98 4.96 -19.44
CA ALA A 76 -8.10 5.15 -18.52
C ALA A 76 -7.78 4.78 -17.05
N ALA A 77 -6.51 4.59 -16.71
CA ALA A 77 -6.12 4.29 -15.34
C ALA A 77 -6.44 5.47 -14.41
N ARG A 78 -6.91 5.14 -13.22
CA ARG A 78 -7.17 6.13 -12.17
C ARG A 78 -6.03 6.19 -11.16
N GLN A 79 -5.93 7.28 -10.45
CA GLN A 79 -5.06 7.40 -9.28
C GLN A 79 -5.56 6.52 -8.10
N ILE A 80 -4.70 6.22 -7.14
CA ILE A 80 -5.07 5.44 -5.95
C ILE A 80 -6.12 6.23 -5.15
N ARG A 81 -5.82 7.47 -4.79
CA ARG A 81 -6.74 8.37 -4.11
C ARG A 81 -7.65 9.03 -5.15
N GLN A 82 -8.81 8.46 -5.33
CA GLN A 82 -9.81 8.95 -6.29
C GLN A 82 -10.89 9.76 -5.57
N PRO A 83 -11.23 10.98 -6.02
CA PRO A 83 -12.39 11.70 -5.51
C PRO A 83 -13.67 10.90 -5.69
N VAL A 84 -14.49 10.84 -4.63
CA VAL A 84 -15.80 10.18 -4.63
C VAL A 84 -16.85 11.21 -4.19
N ASP A 85 -17.40 11.91 -5.18
CA ASP A 85 -18.35 13.00 -4.94
C ASP A 85 -19.80 12.51 -4.81
N LEU A 86 -20.12 11.38 -5.43
CA LEU A 86 -21.47 10.82 -5.47
C LEU A 86 -21.50 9.41 -4.86
N ASN A 87 -22.57 9.09 -4.16
CA ASN A 87 -22.79 7.74 -3.63
C ASN A 87 -22.77 6.65 -4.72
N ALA A 88 -23.16 6.99 -5.95
CA ALA A 88 -23.11 6.07 -7.09
C ALA A 88 -21.67 5.65 -7.45
N ASP A 89 -20.67 6.47 -7.13
CA ASP A 89 -19.27 6.24 -7.49
C ASP A 89 -18.52 5.41 -6.43
N ILE A 90 -19.08 5.22 -5.24
CA ILE A 90 -18.45 4.48 -4.15
C ILE A 90 -18.01 3.08 -4.61
N GLY A 91 -18.89 2.36 -5.33
CA GLY A 91 -18.56 1.03 -5.83
C GLY A 91 -17.34 0.98 -6.75
N SER A 92 -17.04 2.05 -7.47
CA SER A 92 -15.89 2.14 -8.38
C SER A 92 -14.54 2.27 -7.65
N ALA A 93 -14.56 2.63 -6.38
CA ALA A 93 -13.36 2.73 -5.55
C ALA A 93 -12.84 1.35 -5.08
N PHE A 94 -13.63 0.28 -5.21
CA PHE A 94 -13.26 -1.08 -4.81
C PHE A 94 -12.75 -1.89 -6.01
N ASP A 95 -11.54 -1.62 -6.45
CA ASP A 95 -10.90 -2.30 -7.58
C ASP A 95 -9.42 -2.65 -7.30
N ALA A 96 -8.75 -3.25 -8.29
CA ALA A 96 -7.36 -3.67 -8.15
C ALA A 96 -6.39 -2.49 -7.92
N ILE A 97 -6.73 -1.26 -8.28
CA ILE A 97 -5.89 -0.10 -7.97
C ILE A 97 -5.90 0.15 -6.46
N THR A 98 -7.07 0.16 -5.85
CA THR A 98 -7.21 0.28 -4.38
C THR A 98 -6.50 -0.85 -3.65
N TYR A 99 -6.80 -2.11 -4.00
CA TYR A 99 -6.29 -3.26 -3.24
C TYR A 99 -4.83 -3.59 -3.55
N LEU A 100 -4.46 -3.67 -4.83
CA LEU A 100 -3.18 -4.22 -5.25
C LEU A 100 -2.11 -3.13 -5.45
N LYS A 101 -2.41 -2.06 -6.20
CA LYS A 101 -1.47 -0.94 -6.36
C LYS A 101 -1.23 -0.27 -5.01
N GLY A 102 -2.28 0.05 -4.26
CA GLY A 102 -2.16 0.67 -2.95
C GLY A 102 -1.33 -0.19 -1.97
N GLY A 103 -1.60 -1.50 -1.91
CA GLY A 103 -0.81 -2.43 -1.10
C GLY A 103 0.66 -2.52 -1.51
N ALA A 104 0.94 -2.52 -2.84
CA ALA A 104 2.30 -2.51 -3.35
C ALA A 104 3.04 -1.21 -2.99
N VAL A 105 2.36 -0.06 -3.07
CA VAL A 105 2.91 1.25 -2.66
C VAL A 105 3.23 1.26 -1.16
N LEU A 106 2.35 0.73 -0.31
CA LEU A 106 2.64 0.59 1.12
C LEU A 106 3.90 -0.25 1.38
N GLY A 107 4.03 -1.40 0.72
CA GLY A 107 5.22 -2.26 0.83
C GLY A 107 6.50 -1.59 0.32
N MET A 108 6.40 -0.79 -0.73
CA MET A 108 7.52 0.01 -1.23
C MET A 108 7.97 1.05 -0.20
N PHE A 109 7.04 1.79 0.41
CA PHE A 109 7.36 2.77 1.44
C PHE A 109 7.86 2.13 2.73
N GLU A 110 7.36 0.96 3.11
CA GLU A 110 7.94 0.18 4.20
C GLU A 110 9.41 -0.15 3.92
N SER A 111 9.70 -0.63 2.72
CA SER A 111 11.08 -0.96 2.31
C SER A 111 11.99 0.27 2.29
N TRP A 112 11.47 1.43 1.88
CA TRP A 112 12.23 2.68 1.82
C TRP A 112 12.48 3.31 3.18
N LEU A 113 11.50 3.29 4.08
CA LEU A 113 11.63 3.82 5.45
C LEU A 113 12.32 2.84 6.42
N GLY A 114 12.42 1.58 6.02
CA GLY A 114 12.75 0.47 6.90
C GLY A 114 11.57 0.04 7.76
N GLU A 115 11.55 -1.23 8.15
CA GLU A 115 10.42 -1.82 8.89
C GLU A 115 10.13 -1.07 10.21
N ASP A 116 11.16 -0.69 10.94
CA ASP A 116 11.01 0.01 12.22
C ASP A 116 10.46 1.43 12.04
N GLY A 117 10.93 2.17 11.03
CA GLY A 117 10.46 3.52 10.72
C GLY A 117 9.00 3.50 10.26
N PHE A 118 8.65 2.59 9.37
CA PHE A 118 7.28 2.44 8.91
C PHE A 118 6.34 2.03 10.05
N ARG A 119 6.73 1.04 10.85
CA ARG A 119 5.97 0.60 12.02
C ARG A 119 5.75 1.72 13.05
N ALA A 120 6.77 2.55 13.30
CA ALA A 120 6.65 3.71 14.18
C ALA A 120 5.64 4.74 13.63
N GLY A 121 5.63 4.96 12.31
CA GLY A 121 4.65 5.78 11.63
C GLY A 121 3.21 5.26 11.80
N ILE A 122 3.01 3.96 11.58
CA ILE A 122 1.70 3.32 11.76
C ILE A 122 1.22 3.43 13.22
N ARG A 123 2.08 3.15 14.19
CA ARG A 123 1.73 3.30 15.61
C ARG A 123 1.36 4.75 15.95
N THR A 124 2.12 5.71 15.45
CA THR A 124 1.79 7.14 15.60
C THR A 124 0.41 7.47 15.03
N HIS A 125 0.03 6.88 13.90
CA HIS A 125 -1.29 7.08 13.32
C HIS A 125 -2.40 6.51 14.20
N MET A 126 -2.26 5.29 14.68
CA MET A 126 -3.22 4.63 15.58
C MET A 126 -3.37 5.39 16.92
N GLU A 127 -2.26 5.89 17.47
CA GLU A 127 -2.26 6.66 18.72
C GLU A 127 -2.87 8.06 18.59
N ARG A 128 -2.80 8.66 17.39
CA ARG A 128 -3.37 9.99 17.14
C ARG A 128 -4.87 9.97 16.94
N PHE A 129 -5.41 8.89 16.39
CA PHE A 129 -6.80 8.84 15.94
C PHE A 129 -7.59 7.63 16.48
N PRO A 130 -7.37 7.15 17.72
CA PRO A 130 -8.06 5.97 18.24
C PRO A 130 -9.56 6.22 18.33
N HIS A 131 -10.35 5.34 17.73
CA HIS A 131 -11.82 5.46 17.64
C HIS A 131 -12.31 6.75 16.95
N GLY A 132 -11.48 7.25 16.05
CA GLY A 132 -11.74 8.48 15.30
C GLY A 132 -11.65 8.29 13.80
N VAL A 133 -11.69 9.41 13.10
CA VAL A 133 -11.56 9.47 11.65
C VAL A 133 -10.26 10.16 11.25
N ALA A 134 -9.64 9.70 10.17
CA ALA A 134 -8.45 10.29 9.61
C ALA A 134 -8.48 10.25 8.08
N ASP A 135 -7.79 11.18 7.45
CA ASP A 135 -7.60 11.20 6.01
C ASP A 135 -6.13 10.88 5.64
N VAL A 136 -5.84 10.91 4.36
CA VAL A 136 -4.50 10.65 3.85
C VAL A 136 -3.46 11.64 4.35
N GLU A 137 -3.83 12.91 4.57
CA GLU A 137 -2.92 13.93 5.11
C GLU A 137 -2.50 13.58 6.54
N ASP A 138 -3.47 13.17 7.35
CA ASP A 138 -3.25 12.71 8.72
C ASP A 138 -2.35 11.47 8.76
N PHE A 139 -2.55 10.55 7.80
CA PHE A 139 -1.73 9.36 7.66
C PHE A 139 -0.28 9.70 7.29
N MET A 140 -0.08 10.51 6.23
CA MET A 140 1.26 10.93 5.81
C MET A 140 2.00 11.71 6.89
N ALA A 141 1.30 12.61 7.61
CA ALA A 141 1.86 13.34 8.74
C ALA A 141 2.29 12.39 9.89
N SER A 142 1.52 11.33 10.11
CA SER A 142 1.87 10.30 11.10
C SER A 142 3.08 9.48 10.69
N LEU A 143 3.18 9.10 9.41
CA LEU A 143 4.36 8.43 8.87
C LEU A 143 5.61 9.32 9.01
N ALA A 144 5.52 10.58 8.61
CA ALA A 144 6.62 11.52 8.69
C ALA A 144 7.09 11.70 10.15
N LYS A 145 6.14 11.86 11.08
CA LYS A 145 6.42 12.03 12.50
C LYS A 145 7.06 10.79 13.12
N GLY A 146 6.46 9.61 12.87
CA GLY A 146 6.92 8.36 13.49
C GLY A 146 8.24 7.86 12.94
N SER A 147 8.49 8.04 11.63
CA SER A 147 9.75 7.65 10.99
C SER A 147 10.86 8.70 11.10
N GLY A 148 10.54 9.94 11.47
CA GLY A 148 11.48 11.05 11.42
C GLY A 148 11.85 11.50 10.00
N ARG A 149 11.07 11.12 8.99
CA ARG A 149 11.33 11.34 7.56
C ARG A 149 10.23 12.23 6.93
N PRO A 150 10.36 13.57 6.99
CA PRO A 150 9.35 14.47 6.41
C PRO A 150 9.26 14.39 4.88
N ASP A 151 10.29 13.90 4.22
CA ASP A 151 10.37 13.67 2.79
C ASP A 151 9.41 12.53 2.31
N VAL A 152 8.88 11.74 3.23
CA VAL A 152 7.87 10.73 2.90
C VAL A 152 6.58 11.35 2.33
N ILE A 153 6.21 12.55 2.76
CA ILE A 153 4.97 13.20 2.34
C ILE A 153 4.96 13.47 0.83
N PRO A 154 5.89 14.26 0.26
CA PRO A 154 5.88 14.50 -1.19
C PRO A 154 6.12 13.23 -2.00
N ALA A 155 6.94 12.30 -1.49
CA ALA A 155 7.18 11.03 -2.16
C ALA A 155 5.91 10.19 -2.22
N PHE A 156 5.15 10.07 -1.12
CA PHE A 156 3.91 9.30 -1.08
C PHE A 156 2.85 9.88 -2.02
N ARG A 157 2.69 11.21 -2.01
CA ARG A 157 1.77 11.91 -2.92
C ARG A 157 2.05 11.62 -4.39
N SER A 158 3.32 11.52 -4.78
CA SER A 158 3.67 11.22 -6.17
C SER A 158 3.16 9.87 -6.67
N PHE A 159 2.80 8.95 -5.77
CA PHE A 159 2.23 7.65 -6.12
C PHE A 159 0.71 7.58 -5.96
N ILE A 160 0.13 8.29 -4.99
CA ILE A 160 -1.32 8.18 -4.72
C ILE A 160 -2.16 9.16 -5.54
N ASP A 161 -1.58 10.31 -5.91
CA ASP A 161 -2.28 11.38 -6.63
C ASP A 161 -2.09 11.28 -8.16
N GLN A 162 -1.43 10.23 -8.65
CA GLN A 162 -1.16 10.02 -10.07
C GLN A 162 -1.48 8.60 -10.52
N PRO A 163 -2.10 8.42 -11.70
CA PRO A 163 -2.17 7.12 -12.35
C PRO A 163 -0.83 6.78 -13.01
N GLY A 164 -0.65 5.52 -13.37
CA GLY A 164 0.48 5.04 -14.16
C GLY A 164 1.56 4.36 -13.34
N VAL A 165 2.33 3.55 -14.04
CA VAL A 165 3.45 2.77 -13.52
C VAL A 165 4.74 3.50 -13.86
N PRO A 166 5.65 3.75 -12.88
CA PRO A 166 6.96 4.31 -13.18
C PRO A 166 7.74 3.39 -14.13
N LEU A 167 8.23 3.96 -15.24
CA LEU A 167 9.15 3.25 -16.14
C LEU A 167 10.58 3.56 -15.72
N VAL A 168 11.25 2.58 -15.14
CA VAL A 168 12.66 2.69 -14.76
C VAL A 168 13.52 2.09 -15.87
N THR A 169 14.38 2.90 -16.45
CA THR A 169 15.38 2.44 -17.43
C THR A 169 16.75 2.37 -16.77
N ALA A 170 17.46 1.28 -17.01
CA ALA A 170 18.81 1.12 -16.48
C ALA A 170 19.78 0.76 -17.61
N ARG A 171 20.96 1.37 -17.60
CA ARG A 171 22.03 1.13 -18.60
C ARG A 171 23.36 0.86 -17.89
N LEU A 172 24.00 -0.22 -18.29
CA LEU A 172 25.37 -0.49 -17.85
C LEU A 172 26.35 0.26 -18.77
N ALA A 173 27.13 1.15 -18.21
CA ALA A 173 28.24 1.81 -18.88
C ALA A 173 29.55 1.22 -18.39
N CYS A 174 30.35 0.65 -19.33
CA CYS A 174 31.64 0.07 -19.04
C CYS A 174 32.74 0.94 -19.65
N GLY A 175 33.70 1.36 -18.83
CA GLY A 175 34.85 2.15 -19.28
C GLY A 175 35.97 2.19 -18.24
N GLY A 176 37.23 2.19 -18.66
CA GLY A 176 38.40 2.32 -17.79
C GLY A 176 38.52 1.26 -16.68
N GLY A 177 37.98 0.07 -16.88
CA GLY A 177 38.00 -1.02 -15.90
C GLY A 177 36.89 -0.93 -14.83
N THR A 178 35.99 0.07 -14.93
CA THR A 178 34.88 0.25 -14.01
C THR A 178 33.55 0.06 -14.75
N ALA A 179 32.60 -0.63 -14.10
CA ALA A 179 31.21 -0.74 -14.56
C ALA A 179 30.32 0.19 -13.71
N THR A 180 29.56 1.06 -14.37
CA THR A 180 28.63 2.00 -13.71
C THR A 180 27.22 1.71 -14.19
N LEU A 181 26.30 1.51 -13.24
CA LEU A 181 24.87 1.44 -13.53
C LEU A 181 24.32 2.87 -13.56
N VAL A 182 23.72 3.25 -14.69
CA VAL A 182 23.02 4.51 -14.87
C VAL A 182 21.52 4.21 -14.89
N VAL A 183 20.77 4.83 -13.98
CA VAL A 183 19.32 4.69 -13.80
C VAL A 183 18.64 5.98 -14.19
#